data_9c61f8b587cf5d3225a4a3b11232b000
#
_entry.id   9c61f8b587cf5d3225a4a3b11232b000
#
_cell.length_a   1.000
_cell.length_b   1.000
_cell.length_c   1.000
_cell.angle_alpha   90.00
_cell.angle_beta   90.00
_cell.angle_gamma   90.00
#
_symmetry.space_group_name_H-M   'P 1'
#
loop_
_entity.id
_entity.type
_entity.pdbx_description
1 polymer ?
#
loop_
_entity_poly.entity_id
_entity_poly.type
_entity_poly.pdbx_seq_one_letter_code
_entity_poly.pdbx_strand_id
1 'polypeptide(L)'
;KLQLKPKITKPIELIEYAIKANRVQAEKFNIQIEVEYPEDKIGKLFVDSEKIAWVLTNLLSNAIRYSPENGRVVIGARQTDDGFIEMFVRDFGKGIDPRYHKSIFDHYFRVPGTKVQGSGLGLSISRDFVEAHNGTLTVDSKLGEGSTFVMRLKA
;
A
#
# COMPACT_ATOMS: atom_id res chain seq x y z
N LYS A 1 19.78 -10.94 -3.24
CA LYS A 1 20.03 -9.51 -3.08
C LYS A 1 19.36 -8.72 -4.18
N LEU A 2 18.52 -7.77 -3.79
CA LEU A 2 17.77 -6.98 -4.77
C LEU A 2 18.67 -5.95 -5.43
N GLN A 3 18.66 -5.94 -6.74
CA GLN A 3 19.29 -4.88 -7.52
C GLN A 3 18.22 -3.86 -7.90
N LEU A 4 18.45 -2.62 -7.51
CA LEU A 4 17.52 -1.54 -7.79
C LEU A 4 17.97 -0.78 -9.04
N LYS A 5 16.99 -0.31 -9.81
CA LYS A 5 17.21 0.59 -10.94
C LYS A 5 16.50 1.90 -10.64
N PRO A 6 17.05 2.74 -9.73
CA PRO A 6 16.35 3.93 -9.32
C PRO A 6 16.33 5.01 -10.39
N LYS A 7 15.25 5.77 -10.39
CA LYS A 7 15.12 6.95 -11.22
C LYS A 7 14.24 7.97 -10.52
N ILE A 8 14.33 9.22 -10.95
CA ILE A 8 13.50 10.28 -10.41
C ILE A 8 12.06 10.00 -10.75
N THR A 9 11.21 9.94 -9.74
CA THR A 9 9.83 9.47 -9.87
C THR A 9 8.89 10.39 -9.10
N LYS A 10 7.78 10.77 -9.73
CA LYS A 10 6.74 11.53 -9.05
C LYS A 10 5.80 10.59 -8.32
N PRO A 11 5.54 10.83 -7.02
CA PRO A 11 4.61 9.95 -6.29
C PRO A 11 3.24 9.80 -6.94
N ILE A 12 2.72 10.86 -7.55
CA ILE A 12 1.40 10.77 -8.19
C ILE A 12 1.39 9.75 -9.33
N GLU A 13 2.49 9.59 -10.05
CA GLU A 13 2.57 8.61 -11.13
C GLU A 13 2.47 7.18 -10.61
N LEU A 14 3.07 6.93 -9.44
CA LEU A 14 2.98 5.61 -8.79
C LEU A 14 1.55 5.31 -8.36
N ILE A 15 0.87 6.33 -7.81
CA ILE A 15 -0.53 6.22 -7.39
C ILE A 15 -1.43 5.95 -8.61
N GLU A 16 -1.25 6.70 -9.67
CA GLU A 16 -2.05 6.54 -10.89
C GLU A 16 -1.86 5.16 -11.51
N TYR A 17 -0.63 4.66 -11.50
CA TYR A 17 -0.35 3.31 -11.98
C TYR A 17 -1.09 2.26 -11.15
N ALA A 18 -1.04 2.37 -9.83
CA ALA A 18 -1.69 1.42 -8.93
C ALA A 18 -3.22 1.41 -9.14
N ILE A 19 -3.80 2.58 -9.31
CA ILE A 19 -5.24 2.72 -9.56
C ILE A 19 -5.62 2.05 -10.88
N LYS A 20 -4.87 2.34 -11.93
CA LYS A 20 -5.13 1.77 -13.26
C LYS A 20 -5.04 0.24 -13.23
N ALA A 21 -4.05 -0.30 -12.54
CA ALA A 21 -3.85 -1.74 -12.45
C ALA A 21 -4.98 -2.44 -11.69
N ASN A 22 -5.68 -1.73 -10.81
CA ASN A 22 -6.75 -2.30 -9.98
C ASN A 22 -8.17 -1.89 -10.40
N ARG A 23 -8.31 -1.17 -11.50
CA ARG A 23 -9.60 -0.60 -11.89
C ARG A 23 -10.66 -1.67 -12.12
N VAL A 24 -10.32 -2.72 -12.86
CA VAL A 24 -11.28 -3.78 -13.19
C VAL A 24 -11.78 -4.47 -11.92
N GLN A 25 -10.88 -4.77 -11.00
CA GLN A 25 -11.25 -5.43 -9.75
C GLN A 25 -12.11 -4.51 -8.88
N ALA A 26 -11.75 -3.23 -8.80
CA ALA A 26 -12.53 -2.26 -8.02
C ALA A 26 -13.95 -2.13 -8.58
N GLU A 27 -14.09 -2.07 -9.89
CA GLU A 27 -15.42 -2.00 -10.53
C GLU A 27 -16.23 -3.25 -10.29
N LYS A 28 -15.59 -4.42 -10.34
CA LYS A 28 -16.26 -5.69 -10.11
C LYS A 28 -16.94 -5.75 -8.74
N PHE A 29 -16.30 -5.21 -7.71
CA PHE A 29 -16.83 -5.20 -6.36
C PHE A 29 -17.47 -3.86 -5.97
N ASN A 30 -17.59 -2.95 -6.93
CA ASN A 30 -18.16 -1.62 -6.73
C ASN A 30 -17.46 -0.87 -5.59
N ILE A 31 -16.12 -0.93 -5.58
CA ILE A 31 -15.30 -0.22 -4.61
C ILE A 31 -14.88 1.13 -5.19
N GLN A 32 -15.17 2.21 -4.47
CA GLN A 32 -14.69 3.53 -4.84
C GLN A 32 -13.25 3.73 -4.38
N ILE A 33 -12.41 4.17 -5.30
CA ILE A 33 -11.02 4.51 -4.99
C ILE A 33 -10.95 6.04 -4.89
N GLU A 34 -10.62 6.53 -3.70
CA GLU A 34 -10.46 7.96 -3.42
C GLU A 34 -8.98 8.28 -3.32
N VAL A 35 -8.59 9.43 -3.89
CA VAL A 35 -7.20 9.85 -3.87
C VAL A 35 -7.04 11.05 -2.95
N GLU A 36 -6.08 10.97 -2.01
CA GLU A 36 -5.68 12.10 -1.17
C GLU A 36 -4.27 12.52 -1.56
N TYR A 37 -4.17 13.66 -2.20
CA TYR A 37 -2.89 14.19 -2.66
C TYR A 37 -2.84 15.68 -2.33
N PRO A 38 -1.72 16.17 -1.76
CA PRO A 38 -1.64 17.58 -1.37
C PRO A 38 -1.81 18.50 -2.55
N GLU A 39 -2.48 19.63 -2.36
CA GLU A 39 -2.54 20.70 -3.35
C GLU A 39 -1.17 21.31 -3.56
N ASP A 40 -0.40 21.42 -2.47
CA ASP A 40 0.97 21.88 -2.53
C ASP A 40 1.87 20.84 -3.21
N LYS A 41 2.90 21.35 -3.86
CA LYS A 41 3.79 20.49 -4.60
C LYS A 41 4.56 19.57 -3.68
N ILE A 42 4.37 18.26 -3.88
CA ILE A 42 5.12 17.24 -3.16
C ILE A 42 6.40 16.93 -3.94
N GLY A 43 7.48 16.59 -3.22
CA GLY A 43 8.77 16.30 -3.83
C GLY A 43 8.78 15.02 -4.65
N LYS A 44 9.89 14.82 -5.34
CA LYS A 44 10.11 13.61 -6.13
C LYS A 44 10.90 12.60 -5.31
N LEU A 45 10.76 11.34 -5.70
CA LEU A 45 11.51 10.23 -5.11
C LEU A 45 12.57 9.74 -6.08
N PHE A 46 13.68 9.26 -5.56
CA PHE A 46 14.68 8.55 -6.35
C PHE A 46 14.60 7.08 -5.98
N VAL A 47 13.80 6.33 -6.74
CA VAL A 47 13.43 4.96 -6.42
C VAL A 47 13.36 4.11 -7.67
N ASP A 48 13.42 2.79 -7.46
CA ASP A 48 13.07 1.84 -8.52
C ASP A 48 11.55 1.91 -8.72
N SER A 49 11.14 2.66 -9.74
CA SER A 49 9.72 2.96 -9.94
C SER A 49 8.89 1.73 -10.19
N GLU A 50 9.43 0.71 -10.86
CA GLU A 50 8.69 -0.54 -11.10
C GLU A 50 8.42 -1.28 -9.80
N LYS A 51 9.43 -1.39 -8.93
CA LYS A 51 9.28 -2.10 -7.66
C LYS A 51 8.34 -1.35 -6.72
N ILE A 52 8.48 -0.04 -6.62
CA ILE A 52 7.60 0.74 -5.74
C ILE A 52 6.18 0.81 -6.29
N ALA A 53 6.01 0.89 -7.62
CA ALA A 53 4.67 0.79 -8.21
C ALA A 53 4.04 -0.56 -7.90
N TRP A 54 4.83 -1.64 -7.93
CA TRP A 54 4.35 -2.97 -7.58
C TRP A 54 3.86 -3.02 -6.13
N VAL A 55 4.61 -2.38 -5.21
CA VAL A 55 4.20 -2.31 -3.80
C VAL A 55 2.85 -1.61 -3.66
N LEU A 56 2.70 -0.42 -4.24
CA LEU A 56 1.44 0.31 -4.16
C LEU A 56 0.28 -0.46 -4.80
N THR A 57 0.54 -1.08 -5.96
CA THR A 57 -0.46 -1.89 -6.64
C THR A 57 -0.93 -3.03 -5.74
N ASN A 58 0.01 -3.68 -5.05
CA ASN A 58 -0.30 -4.78 -4.15
C ASN A 58 -1.07 -4.32 -2.90
N LEU A 59 -0.68 -3.18 -2.32
CA LEU A 59 -1.39 -2.64 -1.16
C LEU A 59 -2.82 -2.25 -1.53
N LEU A 60 -3.00 -1.64 -2.70
CA LEU A 60 -4.34 -1.26 -3.16
C LEU A 60 -5.19 -2.50 -3.47
N SER A 61 -4.61 -3.51 -4.09
CA SER A 61 -5.29 -4.78 -4.35
C SER A 61 -5.77 -5.41 -3.05
N ASN A 62 -4.92 -5.43 -2.02
CA ASN A 62 -5.29 -5.95 -0.71
C ASN A 62 -6.44 -5.15 -0.09
N ALA A 63 -6.36 -3.82 -0.16
CA ALA A 63 -7.41 -2.97 0.40
C ALA A 63 -8.76 -3.23 -0.25
N ILE A 64 -8.78 -3.43 -1.57
CA ILE A 64 -10.00 -3.74 -2.30
C ILE A 64 -10.56 -5.10 -1.84
N ARG A 65 -9.68 -6.11 -1.69
CA ARG A 65 -10.14 -7.44 -1.27
C ARG A 65 -10.70 -7.46 0.14
N TYR A 66 -10.16 -6.65 1.05
CA TYR A 66 -10.60 -6.61 2.44
C TYR A 66 -11.76 -5.66 2.67
N SER A 67 -12.09 -4.83 1.70
CA SER A 67 -13.23 -3.92 1.82
C SER A 67 -14.54 -4.65 1.63
N PRO A 68 -15.60 -4.25 2.34
CA PRO A 68 -16.93 -4.75 2.02
C PRO A 68 -17.33 -4.28 0.62
N GLU A 69 -18.14 -5.09 -0.06
CA GLU A 69 -18.69 -4.72 -1.37
C GLU A 69 -19.43 -3.39 -1.26
N ASN A 70 -19.35 -2.55 -2.28
CA ASN A 70 -19.92 -1.20 -2.31
C ASN A 70 -19.21 -0.22 -1.35
N GLY A 71 -18.02 -0.59 -0.87
CA GLY A 71 -17.25 0.25 0.03
C GLY A 71 -16.32 1.21 -0.69
N ARG A 72 -15.33 1.70 0.05
CA ARG A 72 -14.34 2.61 -0.50
C ARG A 72 -12.96 2.31 0.06
N VAL A 73 -11.94 2.72 -0.67
CA VAL A 73 -10.54 2.70 -0.22
C VAL A 73 -9.93 4.05 -0.53
N VAL A 74 -8.92 4.42 0.23
CA VAL A 74 -8.21 5.69 0.03
C VAL A 74 -6.75 5.38 -0.27
N ILE A 75 -6.22 6.01 -1.30
CA ILE A 75 -4.79 5.94 -1.62
C ILE A 75 -4.28 7.37 -1.72
N GLY A 76 -3.11 7.62 -1.16
CA GLY A 76 -2.60 8.98 -1.18
C GLY A 76 -1.14 9.06 -0.83
N ALA A 77 -0.66 10.31 -0.75
CA ALA A 77 0.71 10.61 -0.37
C ALA A 77 0.74 11.93 0.39
N ARG A 78 1.74 12.05 1.26
CA ARG A 78 2.02 13.28 1.97
C ARG A 78 3.51 13.41 2.18
N GLN A 79 4.00 14.63 2.23
CA GLN A 79 5.38 14.89 2.57
C GLN A 79 5.46 15.31 4.03
N THR A 80 6.40 14.70 4.76
CA THR A 80 6.57 14.98 6.17
C THR A 80 7.62 16.08 6.37
N ASP A 81 7.59 16.74 7.54
CA ASP A 81 8.50 17.84 7.83
C ASP A 81 9.96 17.38 7.93
N ASP A 82 10.19 16.10 8.20
CA ASP A 82 11.54 15.55 8.34
C ASP A 82 12.11 14.99 7.02
N GLY A 83 11.50 15.34 5.90
CA GLY A 83 12.07 15.05 4.58
C GLY A 83 11.71 13.68 4.01
N PHE A 84 10.63 13.09 4.47
CA PHE A 84 10.12 11.82 3.93
C PHE A 84 8.85 12.06 3.15
N ILE A 85 8.55 11.11 2.25
CA ILE A 85 7.26 11.03 1.59
C ILE A 85 6.62 9.73 2.05
N GLU A 86 5.41 9.83 2.57
CA GLU A 86 4.60 8.68 2.96
C GLU A 86 3.52 8.47 1.92
N MET A 87 3.48 7.27 1.37
CA MET A 87 2.37 6.84 0.52
C MET A 87 1.57 5.83 1.31
N PHE A 88 0.25 5.94 1.26
CA PHE A 88 -0.61 5.13 2.13
C PHE A 88 -1.81 4.60 1.37
N VAL A 89 -2.31 3.47 1.86
CA VAL A 89 -3.56 2.87 1.36
C VAL A 89 -4.40 2.50 2.57
N ARG A 90 -5.63 2.97 2.60
CA ARG A 90 -6.55 2.73 3.71
C ARG A 90 -7.80 2.01 3.23
N ASP A 91 -8.16 0.95 3.94
CA ASP A 91 -9.45 0.30 3.76
C ASP A 91 -10.31 0.49 5.03
N PHE A 92 -11.60 0.24 4.88
CA PHE A 92 -12.57 0.36 5.97
C PHE A 92 -13.22 -1.00 6.25
N GLY A 93 -12.42 -2.06 6.11
CA GLY A 93 -12.84 -3.42 6.40
C GLY A 93 -12.83 -3.72 7.88
N LYS A 94 -12.75 -4.99 8.21
CA LYS A 94 -12.84 -5.40 9.62
C LYS A 94 -11.56 -5.19 10.42
N GLY A 95 -10.48 -4.76 9.79
CA GLY A 95 -9.22 -4.52 10.46
C GLY A 95 -8.47 -5.81 10.78
N ILE A 96 -7.32 -5.65 11.42
CA ILE A 96 -6.42 -6.74 11.76
C ILE A 96 -6.18 -6.72 13.27
N ASP A 97 -6.36 -7.88 13.90
CA ASP A 97 -6.08 -8.04 15.32
C ASP A 97 -4.62 -7.63 15.58
N PRO A 98 -4.35 -6.81 16.62
CA PRO A 98 -2.99 -6.35 16.92
C PRO A 98 -1.95 -7.47 17.04
N ARG A 99 -2.34 -8.66 17.50
CA ARG A 99 -1.41 -9.78 17.63
C ARG A 99 -0.85 -10.27 16.30
N TYR A 100 -1.46 -9.88 15.16
CA TYR A 100 -0.99 -10.28 13.84
C TYR A 100 -0.26 -9.16 13.10
N HIS A 101 -0.12 -7.95 13.67
CA HIS A 101 0.43 -6.80 12.94
C HIS A 101 1.87 -7.03 12.46
N LYS A 102 2.65 -7.81 13.19
CA LYS A 102 4.00 -8.17 12.75
C LYS A 102 3.97 -9.35 11.79
N SER A 103 3.13 -10.33 12.09
CA SER A 103 3.08 -11.59 11.34
C SER A 103 2.57 -11.43 9.91
N ILE A 104 1.75 -10.40 9.64
CA ILE A 104 1.21 -10.21 8.29
C ILE A 104 2.29 -9.93 7.25
N PHE A 105 3.49 -9.54 7.67
CA PHE A 105 4.62 -9.31 6.77
C PHE A 105 5.50 -10.57 6.60
N ASP A 106 5.18 -11.64 7.31
CA ASP A 106 5.92 -12.89 7.17
C ASP A 106 5.50 -13.63 5.90
N HIS A 107 6.44 -14.37 5.33
CA HIS A 107 6.16 -15.16 4.13
C HIS A 107 5.06 -16.19 4.41
N TYR A 108 4.08 -16.27 3.51
CA TYR A 108 2.97 -17.24 3.55
C TYR A 108 2.01 -17.07 4.73
N PHE A 109 2.19 -16.03 5.55
CA PHE A 109 1.27 -15.83 6.67
C PHE A 109 -0.09 -15.34 6.17
N ARG A 110 -1.15 -15.87 6.79
CA ARG A 110 -2.51 -15.40 6.57
C ARG A 110 -3.21 -15.27 7.92
N VAL A 111 -4.02 -14.22 8.07
CA VAL A 111 -4.79 -14.06 9.30
C VAL A 111 -5.81 -15.19 9.38
N PRO A 112 -5.85 -15.94 10.51
CA PRO A 112 -6.81 -17.04 10.66
C PRO A 112 -8.25 -16.58 10.47
N GLY A 113 -9.04 -17.41 9.78
CA GLY A 113 -10.45 -17.10 9.52
C GLY A 113 -10.71 -16.25 8.31
N THR A 114 -9.68 -15.81 7.60
CA THR A 114 -9.88 -15.07 6.36
C THR A 114 -9.97 -16.01 5.18
N LYS A 115 -10.84 -15.64 4.23
CA LYS A 115 -11.00 -16.42 2.98
C LYS A 115 -10.34 -15.69 1.81
N VAL A 116 -9.35 -14.86 2.11
CA VAL A 116 -8.73 -14.03 1.09
C VAL A 116 -7.82 -14.90 0.23
N GLN A 117 -7.97 -14.75 -1.08
CA GLN A 117 -7.17 -15.45 -2.07
C GLN A 117 -5.80 -14.79 -2.20
N GLY A 118 -4.76 -15.56 -2.36
CA GLY A 118 -3.41 -15.06 -2.56
C GLY A 118 -2.37 -16.03 -2.02
N SER A 119 -1.12 -15.80 -2.39
CA SER A 119 -0.01 -16.66 -2.01
C SER A 119 0.49 -16.46 -0.58
N GLY A 120 0.13 -15.34 0.06
CA GLY A 120 0.71 -14.94 1.33
C GLY A 120 2.08 -14.29 1.19
N LEU A 121 2.48 -13.93 -0.04
CA LEU A 121 3.80 -13.34 -0.31
C LEU A 121 3.75 -11.83 -0.58
N GLY A 122 2.58 -11.29 -0.90
CA GLY A 122 2.48 -9.90 -1.34
C GLY A 122 3.04 -8.89 -0.35
N LEU A 123 2.68 -9.01 0.93
CA LEU A 123 3.15 -8.06 1.95
C LEU A 123 4.61 -8.27 2.30
N SER A 124 5.10 -9.51 2.33
CA SER A 124 6.51 -9.76 2.62
C SER A 124 7.41 -9.24 1.50
N ILE A 125 7.03 -9.45 0.26
CA ILE A 125 7.78 -8.93 -0.89
C ILE A 125 7.71 -7.41 -0.91
N SER A 126 6.55 -6.83 -0.62
CA SER A 126 6.39 -5.38 -0.54
C SER A 126 7.35 -4.78 0.49
N ARG A 127 7.42 -5.39 1.69
CA ARG A 127 8.34 -4.92 2.72
C ARG A 127 9.79 -5.04 2.26
N ASP A 128 10.15 -6.15 1.60
CA ASP A 128 11.52 -6.33 1.09
C ASP A 128 11.88 -5.24 0.09
N PHE A 129 10.98 -4.89 -0.82
CA PHE A 129 11.22 -3.82 -1.79
C PHE A 129 11.40 -2.47 -1.10
N VAL A 130 10.54 -2.17 -0.14
CA VAL A 130 10.60 -0.89 0.58
C VAL A 130 11.89 -0.80 1.40
N GLU A 131 12.25 -1.87 2.10
CA GLU A 131 13.46 -1.90 2.93
C GLU A 131 14.73 -1.83 2.08
N ALA A 132 14.70 -2.38 0.86
CA ALA A 132 15.82 -2.24 -0.07
C ALA A 132 16.05 -0.78 -0.47
N HIS A 133 15.03 0.06 -0.32
CA HIS A 133 15.13 1.51 -0.54
C HIS A 133 15.41 2.28 0.75
N ASN A 134 15.75 1.59 1.83
CA ASN A 134 15.96 2.16 3.17
C ASN A 134 14.70 2.82 3.73
N GLY A 135 13.55 2.38 3.26
CA GLY A 135 12.27 2.84 3.76
C GLY A 135 11.65 1.87 4.74
N THR A 136 10.43 2.18 5.18
CA THR A 136 9.66 1.32 6.08
C THR A 136 8.26 1.10 5.53
N LEU A 137 7.71 -0.08 5.77
CA LEU A 137 6.31 -0.39 5.49
C LEU A 137 5.66 -0.81 6.80
N THR A 138 4.64 -0.09 7.21
CA THR A 138 3.96 -0.31 8.48
C THR A 138 2.46 -0.40 8.28
N VAL A 139 1.77 -0.92 9.29
CA VAL A 139 0.32 -0.98 9.31
C VAL A 139 -0.22 -0.34 10.58
N ASP A 140 -1.30 0.43 10.43
CA ASP A 140 -2.09 0.95 11.53
C ASP A 140 -3.50 0.40 11.34
N SER A 141 -3.95 -0.43 12.27
CA SER A 141 -5.21 -1.14 12.10
C SER A 141 -5.88 -1.36 13.45
N LYS A 142 -7.21 -1.27 13.44
CA LYS A 142 -8.05 -1.61 14.60
C LYS A 142 -9.20 -2.47 14.13
N LEU A 143 -9.51 -3.49 14.93
CA LEU A 143 -10.66 -4.33 14.63
C LEU A 143 -11.92 -3.49 14.54
N GLY A 144 -12.69 -3.67 13.48
CA GLY A 144 -13.92 -2.94 13.22
C GLY A 144 -13.74 -1.60 12.52
N GLU A 145 -12.50 -1.12 12.33
CA GLU A 145 -12.25 0.20 11.76
C GLU A 145 -11.44 0.19 10.47
N GLY A 146 -10.90 -0.97 10.10
CA GLY A 146 -10.10 -1.10 8.89
C GLY A 146 -8.61 -0.96 9.13
N SER A 147 -7.86 -0.81 8.05
CA SER A 147 -6.39 -0.82 8.10
C SER A 147 -5.81 0.26 7.19
N THR A 148 -4.71 0.85 7.64
CA THR A 148 -3.92 1.77 6.81
C THR A 148 -2.50 1.24 6.73
N PHE A 149 -2.03 0.98 5.51
CA PHE A 149 -0.64 0.63 5.26
C PHE A 149 0.10 1.88 4.81
N VAL A 150 1.24 2.13 5.41
CA VAL A 150 2.06 3.31 5.12
C VAL A 150 3.44 2.90 4.66
N MET A 151 3.82 3.36 3.48
CA MET A 151 5.15 3.20 2.92
C MET A 151 5.88 4.54 3.05
N ARG A 152 6.97 4.56 3.80
CA ARG A 152 7.72 5.77 4.10
C ARG A 152 9.07 5.71 3.42
N LEU A 153 9.33 6.68 2.53
CA LEU A 153 10.55 6.75 1.74
C LEU A 153 11.16 8.14 1.85
N LYS A 154 12.48 8.21 1.88
CA LYS A 154 13.16 9.50 1.93
C LYS A 154 13.00 10.24 0.60
N ALA A 155 12.62 11.50 0.71
CA ALA A 155 12.45 12.36 -0.46
C ALA A 155 13.79 12.84 -1.00
#